data_dabbbc8146dbb77285bd68e22ac9ae90
#
_entry.id   dabbbc8146dbb77285bd68e22ac9ae90
#
_cell.length_a   1.000
_cell.length_b   1.000
_cell.length_c   1.000
_cell.angle_alpha   90.00
_cell.angle_beta   90.00
_cell.angle_gamma   90.00
#
_symmetry.space_group_name_H-M   'P 1'
#
loop_
_entity.id
_entity.type
_entity.pdbx_description
1 polymer ?
#
loop_
_entity_poly.entity_id
_entity_poly.type
_entity_poly.pdbx_seq_one_letter_code
_entity_poly.pdbx_strand_id
1 'polypeptide(L)'
;MSELVKLSAAEMAAKIKAKEVSSRELVEAHLEVIEAAEPSIKAFLKVSGDQALEQADAFDAKSDEEKAQLPELAGVPIAIKDMIVTKGIETTAASKILEGWVPPYDATVIEKLKAAGMPLLGKTNLDEFAQGSSTEHSAYQTTHNPWDTERVPGGSGGGSAAAVAAFEAPLALGTDTGGSIRQPGSLTGTVGVKPTYGGVSRFGAIAMASSLDQIGPCSRTVLDAALLQEVIGGHDKRDSTSIPEGPRPMVAAAREGMKRDLKGLKVGLIKELGGEGFQPGVMARFNEGVKKLEEMGAEVTEVSLPHL
;
A
#
# COMPACT_ATOMS: atom_id res chain seq x y z
N MET A 1 1.11 23.03 0.84
CA MET A 1 0.87 21.68 0.26
C MET A 1 0.08 21.85 -1.02
N SER A 2 0.58 21.35 -2.14
CA SER A 2 -0.12 21.37 -3.44
C SER A 2 -1.46 20.61 -3.35
N GLU A 3 -2.51 21.10 -4.02
CA GLU A 3 -3.78 20.36 -4.11
C GLU A 3 -3.63 19.03 -4.87
N LEU A 4 -2.59 18.90 -5.72
CA LEU A 4 -2.32 17.68 -6.47
C LEU A 4 -2.11 16.45 -5.56
N VAL A 5 -1.41 16.59 -4.43
CA VAL A 5 -1.10 15.48 -3.53
C VAL A 5 -2.32 14.98 -2.74
N LYS A 6 -3.40 15.78 -2.67
CA LYS A 6 -4.65 15.40 -2.01
C LYS A 6 -5.56 14.55 -2.88
N LEU A 7 -5.35 14.55 -4.19
CA LEU A 7 -6.10 13.71 -5.13
C LEU A 7 -5.88 12.23 -4.83
N SER A 8 -6.89 11.39 -5.07
CA SER A 8 -6.70 9.94 -5.13
C SER A 8 -5.80 9.56 -6.31
N ALA A 9 -5.20 8.37 -6.27
CA ALA A 9 -4.37 7.89 -7.36
C ALA A 9 -5.16 7.78 -8.68
N ALA A 10 -6.44 7.39 -8.61
CA ALA A 10 -7.34 7.35 -9.75
C ALA A 10 -7.60 8.74 -10.35
N GLU A 11 -7.77 9.77 -9.50
CA GLU A 11 -7.93 11.16 -9.95
C GLU A 11 -6.63 11.70 -10.58
N MET A 12 -5.46 11.38 -9.99
CA MET A 12 -4.16 11.72 -10.57
C MET A 12 -4.01 11.10 -11.96
N ALA A 13 -4.31 9.81 -12.10
CA ALA A 13 -4.27 9.09 -13.37
C ALA A 13 -5.22 9.70 -14.41
N ALA A 14 -6.44 10.10 -14.00
CA ALA A 14 -7.38 10.78 -14.88
C ALA A 14 -6.84 12.12 -15.39
N LYS A 15 -6.19 12.92 -14.52
CA LYS A 15 -5.56 14.18 -14.90
C LYS A 15 -4.37 14.01 -15.83
N ILE A 16 -3.52 12.99 -15.61
CA ILE A 16 -2.44 12.63 -16.57
C ILE A 16 -3.05 12.32 -17.94
N LYS A 17 -4.08 11.48 -17.98
CA LYS A 17 -4.77 11.10 -19.22
C LYS A 17 -5.41 12.29 -19.94
N ALA A 18 -5.95 13.25 -19.18
CA ALA A 18 -6.50 14.49 -19.70
C ALA A 18 -5.42 15.52 -20.11
N LYS A 19 -4.14 15.23 -19.86
CA LYS A 19 -3.00 16.14 -20.05
C LYS A 19 -3.09 17.44 -19.23
N GLU A 20 -3.80 17.37 -18.09
CA GLU A 20 -3.91 18.48 -17.13
C GLU A 20 -2.73 18.53 -16.16
N VAL A 21 -2.02 17.41 -15.98
CA VAL A 21 -0.83 17.27 -15.14
C VAL A 21 0.11 16.22 -15.77
N SER A 22 1.40 16.40 -15.65
CA SER A 22 2.42 15.44 -16.03
C SER A 22 2.76 14.50 -14.86
N SER A 23 3.38 13.36 -15.16
CA SER A 23 3.92 12.47 -14.13
C SER A 23 5.01 13.19 -13.34
N ARG A 24 5.85 13.99 -14.00
CA ARG A 24 6.90 14.79 -13.37
C ARG A 24 6.33 15.75 -12.34
N GLU A 25 5.30 16.52 -12.66
CA GLU A 25 4.65 17.45 -11.72
C GLU A 25 4.08 16.74 -10.49
N LEU A 26 3.54 15.52 -10.65
CA LEU A 26 3.09 14.70 -9.51
C LEU A 26 4.26 14.26 -8.64
N VAL A 27 5.36 13.79 -9.23
CA VAL A 27 6.56 13.39 -8.48
C VAL A 27 7.14 14.60 -7.73
N GLU A 28 7.32 15.74 -8.37
CA GLU A 28 7.82 16.96 -7.75
C GLU A 28 6.95 17.39 -6.56
N ALA A 29 5.62 17.40 -6.74
CA ALA A 29 4.69 17.76 -5.66
C ALA A 29 4.78 16.81 -4.45
N HIS A 30 4.98 15.51 -4.67
CA HIS A 30 5.16 14.55 -3.57
C HIS A 30 6.54 14.67 -2.92
N LEU A 31 7.61 14.93 -3.67
CA LEU A 31 8.94 15.16 -3.11
C LEU A 31 8.97 16.40 -2.20
N GLU A 32 8.26 17.49 -2.56
CA GLU A 32 8.10 18.67 -1.70
C GLU A 32 7.40 18.31 -0.37
N VAL A 33 6.38 17.43 -0.42
CA VAL A 33 5.70 16.99 0.81
C VAL A 33 6.61 16.10 1.65
N ILE A 34 7.35 15.18 1.03
CA ILE A 34 8.32 14.33 1.71
C ILE A 34 9.36 15.21 2.43
N GLU A 35 9.96 16.18 1.76
CA GLU A 35 10.94 17.09 2.37
C GLU A 35 10.37 17.82 3.58
N ALA A 36 9.12 18.26 3.51
CA ALA A 36 8.46 19.00 4.59
C ALA A 36 8.00 18.12 5.76
N ALA A 37 7.54 16.89 5.50
CA ALA A 37 6.90 16.02 6.50
C ALA A 37 7.87 15.04 7.17
N GLU A 38 8.89 14.54 6.45
CA GLU A 38 9.84 13.52 6.92
C GLU A 38 10.56 13.87 8.24
N PRO A 39 10.92 15.12 8.55
CA PRO A 39 11.50 15.44 9.85
C PRO A 39 10.62 15.03 11.04
N SER A 40 9.30 15.00 10.85
CA SER A 40 8.31 14.66 11.88
C SER A 40 7.76 13.24 11.75
N ILE A 41 7.54 12.76 10.53
CA ILE A 41 6.87 11.46 10.27
C ILE A 41 7.86 10.31 10.18
N LYS A 42 8.99 10.50 9.51
CA LYS A 42 10.05 9.48 9.35
C LYS A 42 9.52 8.20 8.70
N ALA A 43 8.75 8.37 7.63
CA ALA A 43 8.15 7.26 6.88
C ALA A 43 9.14 6.60 5.92
N PHE A 44 10.15 7.34 5.41
CA PHE A 44 11.12 6.84 4.44
C PHE A 44 12.47 6.54 5.08
N LEU A 45 13.09 5.41 4.70
CA LEU A 45 14.50 5.11 4.95
C LEU A 45 15.38 5.65 3.82
N LYS A 46 14.85 5.68 2.61
CA LYS A 46 15.55 6.18 1.42
C LYS A 46 14.56 6.83 0.47
N VAL A 47 14.75 8.10 0.18
CA VAL A 47 14.06 8.81 -0.90
C VAL A 47 14.91 8.66 -2.18
N SER A 48 14.29 8.29 -3.29
CA SER A 48 14.94 8.12 -4.60
C SER A 48 14.45 9.16 -5.60
N GLY A 49 14.45 10.43 -5.20
CA GLY A 49 13.86 11.55 -5.95
C GLY A 49 14.39 11.66 -7.38
N ASP A 50 15.71 11.67 -7.58
CA ASP A 50 16.30 11.78 -8.92
C ASP A 50 15.85 10.65 -9.85
N GLN A 51 15.86 9.41 -9.34
CA GLN A 51 15.40 8.25 -10.12
C GLN A 51 13.89 8.30 -10.39
N ALA A 52 13.09 8.82 -9.45
CA ALA A 52 11.65 8.99 -9.65
C ALA A 52 11.36 10.04 -10.72
N LEU A 53 12.10 11.14 -10.74
CA LEU A 53 12.01 12.17 -11.77
C LEU A 53 12.42 11.64 -13.15
N GLU A 54 13.53 10.89 -13.24
CA GLU A 54 13.95 10.22 -14.49
C GLU A 54 12.87 9.27 -15.03
N GLN A 55 12.23 8.49 -14.14
CA GLN A 55 11.14 7.57 -14.50
C GLN A 55 9.89 8.33 -14.96
N ALA A 56 9.57 9.45 -14.33
CA ALA A 56 8.47 10.31 -14.71
C ALA A 56 8.71 10.96 -16.08
N ASP A 57 9.90 11.49 -16.32
CA ASP A 57 10.30 12.05 -17.63
C ASP A 57 10.22 11.00 -18.74
N ALA A 58 10.70 9.78 -18.45
CA ALA A 58 10.63 8.68 -19.42
C ALA A 58 9.17 8.25 -19.71
N PHE A 59 8.27 8.35 -18.74
CA PHE A 59 6.84 8.14 -18.95
C PHE A 59 6.23 9.31 -19.75
N ASP A 60 6.51 10.54 -19.38
CA ASP A 60 5.95 11.74 -20.03
C ASP A 60 6.35 11.85 -21.51
N ALA A 61 7.56 11.39 -21.85
CA ALA A 61 8.07 11.34 -23.22
C ALA A 61 7.39 10.29 -24.13
N LYS A 62 6.60 9.35 -23.59
CA LYS A 62 5.88 8.35 -24.40
C LYS A 62 4.79 8.97 -25.25
N SER A 63 4.53 8.39 -26.42
CA SER A 63 3.41 8.78 -27.26
C SER A 63 2.05 8.44 -26.59
N ASP A 64 0.97 9.05 -27.08
CA ASP A 64 -0.38 8.77 -26.59
C ASP A 64 -0.77 7.31 -26.84
N GLU A 65 -0.32 6.72 -27.95
CA GLU A 65 -0.54 5.32 -28.29
C GLU A 65 0.17 4.37 -27.30
N GLU A 66 1.41 4.69 -26.94
CA GLU A 66 2.16 3.92 -25.94
C GLU A 66 1.51 4.02 -24.56
N LYS A 67 1.11 5.24 -24.12
CA LYS A 67 0.42 5.46 -22.85
C LYS A 67 -0.93 4.74 -22.79
N ALA A 68 -1.66 4.66 -23.89
CA ALA A 68 -2.95 3.97 -23.97
C ALA A 68 -2.85 2.44 -23.76
N GLN A 69 -1.67 1.84 -23.91
CA GLN A 69 -1.41 0.41 -23.66
C GLN A 69 -1.04 0.12 -22.19
N LEU A 70 -0.79 1.15 -21.39
CA LEU A 70 -0.38 1.00 -19.99
C LEU A 70 -1.62 0.91 -19.07
N PRO A 71 -1.46 0.33 -17.86
CA PRO A 71 -2.52 0.34 -16.85
C PRO A 71 -2.98 1.74 -16.47
N GLU A 72 -4.18 1.83 -15.89
CA GLU A 72 -4.80 3.11 -15.50
C GLU A 72 -3.91 3.97 -14.56
N LEU A 73 -3.10 3.35 -13.71
CA LEU A 73 -2.19 4.04 -12.78
C LEU A 73 -0.85 4.49 -13.41
N ALA A 74 -0.67 4.36 -14.71
CA ALA A 74 0.57 4.76 -15.38
C ALA A 74 0.88 6.25 -15.13
N GLY A 75 2.13 6.54 -14.77
CA GLY A 75 2.60 7.88 -14.42
C GLY A 75 2.33 8.31 -12.96
N VAL A 76 1.53 7.57 -12.20
CA VAL A 76 1.27 7.87 -10.79
C VAL A 76 2.42 7.35 -9.91
N PRO A 77 3.02 8.18 -9.03
CA PRO A 77 4.13 7.76 -8.20
C PRO A 77 3.71 6.81 -7.06
N ILE A 78 4.68 6.02 -6.55
CA ILE A 78 4.44 5.03 -5.50
C ILE A 78 5.64 4.89 -4.56
N ALA A 79 5.38 4.64 -3.27
CA ALA A 79 6.38 4.30 -2.27
C ALA A 79 6.47 2.76 -2.05
N ILE A 80 7.64 2.26 -1.67
CA ILE A 80 7.92 0.82 -1.59
C ILE A 80 8.46 0.46 -0.22
N LYS A 81 7.80 -0.45 0.51
CA LYS A 81 8.33 -0.97 1.78
C LYS A 81 9.74 -1.54 1.58
N ASP A 82 10.66 -1.18 2.46
CA ASP A 82 12.08 -1.52 2.32
C ASP A 82 12.44 -3.00 2.54
N MET A 83 11.46 -3.85 2.47
CA MET A 83 11.56 -5.30 2.43
C MET A 83 11.42 -5.87 1.01
N ILE A 84 11.03 -5.01 0.05
CA ILE A 84 10.83 -5.36 -1.34
C ILE A 84 12.10 -4.95 -2.13
N VAL A 85 12.80 -5.94 -2.64
CA VAL A 85 14.07 -5.78 -3.37
C VAL A 85 13.88 -4.93 -4.61
N THR A 86 14.67 -3.86 -4.71
CA THR A 86 14.57 -2.90 -5.81
C THR A 86 15.96 -2.67 -6.40
N LYS A 87 16.15 -3.06 -7.66
CA LYS A 87 17.43 -2.94 -8.36
C LYS A 87 17.93 -1.50 -8.38
N GLY A 88 19.18 -1.29 -7.93
CA GLY A 88 19.83 0.01 -7.95
C GLY A 88 19.43 0.95 -6.81
N ILE A 89 18.53 0.51 -5.90
CA ILE A 89 18.15 1.26 -4.70
C ILE A 89 18.45 0.39 -3.49
N GLU A 90 19.20 0.93 -2.53
CA GLU A 90 19.52 0.25 -1.29
C GLU A 90 18.28 -0.35 -0.64
N THR A 91 18.37 -1.61 -0.20
CA THR A 91 17.28 -2.36 0.45
C THR A 91 17.79 -3.00 1.71
N THR A 92 17.32 -2.54 2.87
CA THR A 92 17.89 -2.91 4.17
C THR A 92 16.99 -3.78 5.04
N ALA A 93 15.70 -3.90 4.72
CA ALA A 93 14.68 -4.47 5.62
C ALA A 93 14.69 -3.82 7.01
N ALA A 94 15.04 -2.52 7.08
CA ALA A 94 15.23 -1.74 8.30
C ALA A 94 16.30 -2.33 9.25
N SER A 95 17.27 -3.09 8.73
CA SER A 95 18.35 -3.76 9.49
C SER A 95 19.71 -3.25 9.07
N LYS A 96 20.60 -3.06 10.05
CA LYS A 96 22.02 -2.77 9.82
C LYS A 96 22.79 -3.95 9.20
N ILE A 97 22.24 -5.17 9.22
CA ILE A 97 22.82 -6.35 8.57
C ILE A 97 22.90 -6.17 7.05
N LEU A 98 21.92 -5.47 6.46
CA LEU A 98 21.84 -5.21 5.03
C LEU A 98 22.25 -3.79 4.63
N GLU A 99 22.79 -2.99 5.56
CA GLU A 99 23.26 -1.64 5.27
C GLU A 99 24.26 -1.63 4.12
N GLY A 100 24.04 -0.77 3.13
CA GLY A 100 24.85 -0.65 1.92
C GLY A 100 24.54 -1.70 0.84
N TRP A 101 23.61 -2.63 1.08
CA TRP A 101 23.25 -3.60 0.05
C TRP A 101 22.35 -2.98 -1.02
N VAL A 102 22.91 -2.84 -2.21
CA VAL A 102 22.19 -2.41 -3.42
C VAL A 102 21.88 -3.63 -4.28
N PRO A 103 20.61 -4.05 -4.38
CA PRO A 103 20.24 -5.26 -5.10
C PRO A 103 20.57 -5.20 -6.59
N PRO A 104 21.08 -6.32 -7.20
CA PRO A 104 21.32 -6.40 -8.63
C PRO A 104 20.07 -6.77 -9.46
N TYR A 105 18.93 -7.02 -8.82
CA TYR A 105 17.67 -7.44 -9.44
C TYR A 105 16.47 -6.78 -8.78
N ASP A 106 15.33 -6.80 -9.46
CA ASP A 106 14.03 -6.33 -8.96
C ASP A 106 13.18 -7.50 -8.44
N ALA A 107 12.36 -7.24 -7.43
CA ALA A 107 11.22 -8.09 -7.12
C ALA A 107 10.21 -8.08 -8.27
N THR A 108 9.43 -9.15 -8.45
CA THR A 108 8.41 -9.23 -9.49
C THR A 108 7.44 -8.05 -9.48
N VAL A 109 7.01 -7.62 -8.29
CA VAL A 109 6.12 -6.46 -8.17
C VAL A 109 6.78 -5.16 -8.66
N ILE A 110 8.09 -5.00 -8.45
CA ILE A 110 8.85 -3.83 -8.93
C ILE A 110 8.99 -3.87 -10.45
N GLU A 111 9.25 -5.03 -11.05
CA GLU A 111 9.25 -5.19 -12.50
C GLU A 111 7.90 -4.77 -13.11
N LYS A 112 6.79 -5.20 -12.48
CA LYS A 112 5.42 -4.86 -12.90
C LYS A 112 5.13 -3.36 -12.77
N LEU A 113 5.53 -2.72 -11.65
CA LEU A 113 5.36 -1.27 -11.47
C LEU A 113 6.16 -0.47 -12.51
N LYS A 114 7.41 -0.85 -12.76
CA LYS A 114 8.24 -0.23 -13.81
C LYS A 114 7.64 -0.41 -15.20
N ALA A 115 7.15 -1.62 -15.51
CA ALA A 115 6.46 -1.92 -16.78
C ALA A 115 5.16 -1.12 -16.92
N ALA A 116 4.46 -0.85 -15.82
CA ALA A 116 3.28 0.01 -15.77
C ALA A 116 3.61 1.50 -15.88
N GLY A 117 4.88 1.90 -15.88
CA GLY A 117 5.30 3.30 -15.96
C GLY A 117 5.05 4.09 -14.68
N MET A 118 5.09 3.45 -13.51
CA MET A 118 4.86 4.10 -12.21
C MET A 118 6.19 4.50 -11.57
N PRO A 119 6.47 5.80 -11.32
CA PRO A 119 7.70 6.26 -10.68
C PRO A 119 7.81 5.82 -9.21
N LEU A 120 9.03 5.39 -8.79
CA LEU A 120 9.29 4.91 -7.44
C LEU A 120 9.87 6.02 -6.56
N LEU A 121 9.10 6.55 -5.60
CA LEU A 121 9.52 7.66 -4.72
C LEU A 121 10.63 7.28 -3.75
N GLY A 122 10.68 6.01 -3.32
CA GLY A 122 11.68 5.55 -2.38
C GLY A 122 11.26 4.33 -1.56
N LYS A 123 12.05 4.07 -0.51
CA LYS A 123 11.93 2.91 0.37
C LYS A 123 11.41 3.35 1.74
N THR A 124 10.26 2.79 2.14
CA THR A 124 9.62 3.16 3.40
C THR A 124 10.08 2.30 4.57
N ASN A 125 10.09 2.90 5.76
CA ASN A 125 10.48 2.28 7.01
C ASN A 125 9.54 1.14 7.43
N LEU A 126 10.06 0.24 8.27
CA LEU A 126 9.34 -0.92 8.80
C LEU A 126 9.97 -1.37 10.13
N ASP A 127 9.34 -2.25 10.87
CA ASP A 127 10.01 -3.01 11.93
C ASP A 127 11.04 -3.94 11.29
N GLU A 128 12.22 -4.09 11.89
CA GLU A 128 13.35 -4.85 11.38
C GLU A 128 12.95 -6.26 10.93
N PHE A 129 13.23 -6.64 9.66
CA PHE A 129 12.80 -7.87 9.01
C PHE A 129 11.29 -8.18 9.14
N ALA A 130 10.45 -7.13 9.22
CA ALA A 130 9.02 -7.17 9.43
C ALA A 130 8.57 -7.83 10.76
N GLN A 131 9.46 -7.91 11.74
CA GLN A 131 9.18 -8.51 13.05
C GLN A 131 8.77 -7.45 14.07
N GLY A 132 7.53 -7.00 13.98
CA GLY A 132 6.97 -6.00 14.87
C GLY A 132 5.59 -5.54 14.42
N SER A 133 4.99 -4.66 15.22
CA SER A 133 3.63 -4.15 15.00
C SER A 133 3.49 -2.65 15.29
N SER A 134 4.62 -1.91 15.34
CA SER A 134 4.61 -0.50 15.69
C SER A 134 5.50 0.39 14.82
N THR A 135 6.44 -0.19 14.07
CA THR A 135 7.51 0.49 13.32
C THR A 135 8.45 1.30 14.23
N GLU A 136 8.58 0.85 15.50
CA GLU A 136 9.57 1.32 16.47
C GLU A 136 10.86 0.50 16.44
N HIS A 137 10.77 -0.77 15.94
CA HIS A 137 11.89 -1.73 15.92
C HIS A 137 12.78 -1.61 14.67
N SER A 138 12.71 -0.50 13.95
CA SER A 138 13.67 -0.19 12.88
C SER A 138 15.06 0.12 13.48
N ALA A 139 16.12 -0.41 12.86
CA ALA A 139 17.50 -0.09 13.25
C ALA A 139 17.94 1.33 12.86
N TYR A 140 17.08 2.10 12.17
CA TYR A 140 17.38 3.43 11.66
C TYR A 140 16.62 4.53 12.38
N GLN A 141 15.29 4.42 12.45
CA GLN A 141 14.44 5.47 13.02
C GLN A 141 13.05 4.92 13.37
N THR A 142 12.36 5.60 14.28
CA THR A 142 10.95 5.33 14.59
C THR A 142 10.04 6.15 13.66
N THR A 143 9.07 5.50 13.03
CA THR A 143 8.03 6.19 12.26
C THR A 143 6.89 6.64 13.18
N HIS A 144 6.39 7.84 12.95
CA HIS A 144 5.30 8.44 13.73
C HIS A 144 3.97 8.40 12.95
N ASN A 145 2.86 8.35 13.70
CA ASN A 145 1.53 8.42 13.09
C ASN A 145 1.22 9.88 12.66
N PRO A 146 0.86 10.13 11.40
CA PRO A 146 0.58 11.49 10.93
C PRO A 146 -0.58 12.20 11.64
N TRP A 147 -1.50 11.45 12.25
CA TRP A 147 -2.63 12.01 13.01
C TRP A 147 -2.24 12.50 14.41
N ASP A 148 -1.22 11.86 15.02
CA ASP A 148 -0.68 12.19 16.34
C ASP A 148 0.72 11.62 16.42
N THR A 149 1.73 12.48 16.35
CA THR A 149 3.15 12.08 16.31
C THR A 149 3.66 11.44 17.61
N GLU A 150 2.88 11.49 18.69
CA GLU A 150 3.17 10.77 19.94
C GLU A 150 2.65 9.31 19.89
N ARG A 151 2.07 8.88 18.76
CA ARG A 151 1.51 7.55 18.57
C ARG A 151 2.20 6.79 17.46
N VAL A 152 2.16 5.47 17.56
CA VAL A 152 2.68 4.57 16.54
C VAL A 152 1.75 4.54 15.32
N PRO A 153 2.28 4.39 14.10
CA PRO A 153 1.49 4.22 12.89
C PRO A 153 0.99 2.77 12.71
N GLY A 154 1.42 1.86 13.59
CA GLY A 154 1.30 0.43 13.40
C GLY A 154 2.51 -0.15 12.69
N GLY A 155 2.50 -1.47 12.47
CA GLY A 155 3.60 -2.21 11.86
C GLY A 155 3.20 -3.63 11.38
N SER A 156 4.15 -4.24 10.72
CA SER A 156 5.51 -3.81 10.43
C SER A 156 5.60 -2.80 9.26
N GLY A 157 4.56 -2.60 8.46
CA GLY A 157 4.52 -1.67 7.31
C GLY A 157 4.08 -0.24 7.68
N GLY A 158 4.41 0.26 8.88
CA GLY A 158 3.98 1.57 9.34
C GLY A 158 4.48 2.73 8.49
N GLY A 159 5.71 2.66 7.95
CA GLY A 159 6.23 3.66 7.03
C GLY A 159 5.40 3.80 5.76
N SER A 160 4.98 2.70 5.14
CA SER A 160 4.12 2.72 3.94
C SER A 160 2.75 3.35 4.22
N ALA A 161 2.13 2.98 5.34
CA ALA A 161 0.82 3.52 5.73
C ALA A 161 0.91 5.00 6.15
N ALA A 162 1.97 5.38 6.90
CA ALA A 162 2.22 6.76 7.31
C ALA A 162 2.48 7.66 6.09
N ALA A 163 3.31 7.23 5.13
CA ALA A 163 3.58 7.99 3.91
C ALA A 163 2.29 8.30 3.13
N VAL A 164 1.37 7.33 3.02
CA VAL A 164 0.06 7.53 2.37
C VAL A 164 -0.83 8.48 3.17
N ALA A 165 -0.88 8.34 4.48
CA ALA A 165 -1.69 9.18 5.36
C ALA A 165 -1.18 10.63 5.42
N ALA A 166 0.14 10.83 5.35
CA ALA A 166 0.79 12.14 5.33
C ALA A 166 0.80 12.81 3.95
N PHE A 167 0.22 12.19 2.92
CA PHE A 167 0.27 12.66 1.53
C PHE A 167 1.69 12.68 0.92
N GLU A 168 2.65 12.02 1.52
CA GLU A 168 3.99 11.84 0.97
C GLU A 168 4.00 10.93 -0.27
N ALA A 169 3.02 10.04 -0.36
CA ALA A 169 2.77 9.19 -1.53
C ALA A 169 1.28 8.96 -1.73
N PRO A 170 0.77 8.86 -2.97
CA PRO A 170 -0.64 8.52 -3.22
C PRO A 170 -0.91 7.04 -2.99
N LEU A 171 0.11 6.21 -3.19
CA LEU A 171 0.12 4.77 -3.11
C LEU A 171 1.40 4.27 -2.44
N ALA A 172 1.32 3.13 -1.75
CA ALA A 172 2.50 2.40 -1.32
C ALA A 172 2.31 0.88 -1.42
N LEU A 173 3.41 0.13 -1.52
CA LEU A 173 3.42 -1.31 -1.27
C LEU A 173 3.87 -1.60 0.17
N GLY A 174 3.18 -2.54 0.80
CA GLY A 174 3.55 -3.16 2.06
C GLY A 174 3.72 -4.66 1.93
N THR A 175 4.10 -5.32 3.04
CA THR A 175 4.03 -6.78 3.21
C THR A 175 3.18 -7.09 4.44
N ASP A 176 2.41 -8.15 4.38
CA ASP A 176 1.51 -8.59 5.46
C ASP A 176 1.68 -10.10 5.71
N THR A 177 2.10 -10.44 6.91
CA THR A 177 2.24 -11.81 7.40
C THR A 177 1.14 -12.10 8.43
N GLY A 178 1.07 -11.28 9.47
CA GLY A 178 0.09 -11.37 10.55
C GLY A 178 -0.72 -10.09 10.74
N GLY A 179 -0.75 -9.17 9.74
CA GLY A 179 -1.47 -7.90 9.85
C GLY A 179 -0.68 -6.68 9.40
N SER A 180 0.56 -6.86 8.92
CA SER A 180 1.52 -5.76 8.71
C SER A 180 1.21 -4.75 7.59
N ILE A 181 0.11 -4.91 6.86
CA ILE A 181 -0.53 -3.90 6.00
C ILE A 181 -1.84 -3.43 6.63
N ARG A 182 -2.68 -4.36 7.06
CA ARG A 182 -4.04 -4.10 7.55
C ARG A 182 -4.05 -3.32 8.87
N GLN A 183 -3.19 -3.68 9.81
CA GLN A 183 -3.12 -3.04 11.13
C GLN A 183 -2.58 -1.60 11.01
N PRO A 184 -1.46 -1.29 10.34
CA PRO A 184 -1.06 0.10 10.13
C PRO A 184 -2.09 0.88 9.28
N GLY A 185 -2.74 0.25 8.30
CA GLY A 185 -3.87 0.87 7.57
C GLY A 185 -5.00 1.31 8.50
N SER A 186 -5.36 0.45 9.47
CA SER A 186 -6.36 0.76 10.49
C SER A 186 -5.95 1.93 11.40
N LEU A 187 -4.69 1.97 11.85
CA LEU A 187 -4.20 2.99 12.79
C LEU A 187 -3.93 4.34 12.13
N THR A 188 -3.67 4.36 10.83
CA THR A 188 -3.42 5.60 10.06
C THR A 188 -4.63 6.08 9.26
N GLY A 189 -5.75 5.33 9.28
CA GLY A 189 -6.95 5.68 8.52
C GLY A 189 -6.79 5.50 7.01
N THR A 190 -5.90 4.59 6.58
CA THR A 190 -5.69 4.25 5.17
C THR A 190 -6.28 2.89 4.82
N VAL A 191 -6.38 2.60 3.52
CA VAL A 191 -6.83 1.29 3.02
C VAL A 191 -5.63 0.38 2.86
N GLY A 192 -5.51 -0.62 3.74
CA GLY A 192 -4.50 -1.66 3.66
C GLY A 192 -5.11 -2.98 3.17
N VAL A 193 -4.64 -3.51 2.05
CA VAL A 193 -5.15 -4.75 1.47
C VAL A 193 -4.12 -5.88 1.57
N LYS A 194 -4.49 -6.96 2.28
CA LYS A 194 -3.78 -8.23 2.19
C LYS A 194 -4.48 -9.12 1.16
N PRO A 195 -3.88 -9.37 0.00
CA PRO A 195 -4.49 -10.25 -1.00
C PRO A 195 -4.57 -11.71 -0.54
N THR A 196 -5.28 -12.51 -1.30
CA THR A 196 -5.24 -13.96 -1.17
C THR A 196 -3.81 -14.47 -1.28
N TYR A 197 -3.41 -15.41 -0.41
CA TYR A 197 -2.08 -16.03 -0.45
C TYR A 197 -1.78 -16.60 -1.84
N GLY A 198 -0.61 -16.23 -2.37
CA GLY A 198 -0.22 -16.59 -3.74
C GLY A 198 -0.86 -15.73 -4.84
N GLY A 199 -1.72 -14.77 -4.52
CA GLY A 199 -2.32 -13.87 -5.52
C GLY A 199 -1.38 -12.79 -6.05
N VAL A 200 -0.29 -12.53 -5.33
CA VAL A 200 0.83 -11.65 -5.71
C VAL A 200 2.12 -12.41 -5.50
N SER A 201 3.04 -12.35 -6.45
CA SER A 201 4.35 -12.99 -6.33
C SER A 201 5.15 -12.42 -5.16
N ARG A 202 5.80 -13.30 -4.41
CA ARG A 202 6.74 -12.96 -3.33
C ARG A 202 8.20 -12.98 -3.79
N PHE A 203 8.47 -13.28 -5.05
CA PHE A 203 9.84 -13.24 -5.57
C PHE A 203 10.45 -11.85 -5.39
N GLY A 204 11.56 -11.79 -4.65
CA GLY A 204 12.22 -10.54 -4.29
C GLY A 204 11.62 -9.82 -3.08
N ALA A 205 10.68 -10.42 -2.34
CA ALA A 205 10.36 -9.99 -0.98
C ALA A 205 11.27 -10.73 0.01
N ILE A 206 11.93 -10.00 0.92
CA ILE A 206 12.69 -10.61 2.01
C ILE A 206 11.68 -11.31 2.92
N ALA A 207 11.84 -12.61 3.15
CA ALA A 207 10.85 -13.41 3.85
C ALA A 207 10.87 -13.17 5.36
N MET A 208 9.68 -13.09 5.97
CA MET A 208 9.49 -13.22 7.41
C MET A 208 8.96 -14.61 7.76
N ALA A 209 7.83 -15.02 7.16
CA ALA A 209 7.24 -16.34 7.30
C ALA A 209 6.63 -16.77 5.95
N SER A 210 7.36 -17.62 5.23
CA SER A 210 7.08 -17.98 3.83
C SER A 210 5.68 -18.55 3.59
N SER A 211 5.03 -19.16 4.60
CA SER A 211 3.68 -19.71 4.49
C SER A 211 2.56 -18.68 4.69
N LEU A 212 2.90 -17.43 5.03
CA LEU A 212 1.92 -16.38 5.36
C LEU A 212 2.16 -15.08 4.60
N ASP A 213 3.42 -14.77 4.24
CA ASP A 213 3.82 -13.49 3.65
C ASP A 213 3.04 -13.18 2.37
N GLN A 214 2.54 -11.95 2.27
CA GLN A 214 1.97 -11.38 1.05
C GLN A 214 2.39 -9.93 0.86
N ILE A 215 2.60 -9.52 -0.39
CA ILE A 215 2.74 -8.11 -0.78
C ILE A 215 1.36 -7.59 -1.14
N GLY A 216 1.05 -6.36 -0.73
CA GLY A 216 -0.23 -5.74 -1.03
C GLY A 216 -0.23 -4.22 -0.95
N PRO A 217 -1.31 -3.59 -1.44
CA PRO A 217 -1.47 -2.16 -1.51
C PRO A 217 -1.70 -1.47 -0.16
N CYS A 218 -1.16 -0.24 -0.05
CA CYS A 218 -1.62 0.81 0.87
C CYS A 218 -2.06 2.02 0.03
N SER A 219 -3.24 2.57 0.31
CA SER A 219 -3.83 3.70 -0.44
C SER A 219 -4.82 4.49 0.41
N ARG A 220 -5.34 5.61 -0.12
CA ARG A 220 -6.38 6.38 0.57
C ARG A 220 -7.79 5.91 0.22
N THR A 221 -7.99 5.27 -0.92
CA THR A 221 -9.30 4.78 -1.36
C THR A 221 -9.29 3.31 -1.73
N VAL A 222 -10.45 2.64 -1.63
CA VAL A 222 -10.59 1.24 -2.04
C VAL A 222 -10.37 1.07 -3.54
N LEU A 223 -10.76 2.06 -4.36
CA LEU A 223 -10.54 2.01 -5.81
C LEU A 223 -9.05 2.06 -6.14
N ASP A 224 -8.27 2.93 -5.46
CA ASP A 224 -6.82 3.01 -5.65
C ASP A 224 -6.13 1.70 -5.28
N ALA A 225 -6.55 1.08 -4.15
CA ALA A 225 -6.04 -0.23 -3.76
C ALA A 225 -6.36 -1.31 -4.79
N ALA A 226 -7.57 -1.32 -5.35
CA ALA A 226 -7.98 -2.27 -6.38
C ALA A 226 -7.18 -2.09 -7.68
N LEU A 227 -6.97 -0.84 -8.12
CA LEU A 227 -6.15 -0.52 -9.29
C LEU A 227 -4.71 -1.00 -9.12
N LEU A 228 -4.10 -0.72 -7.97
CA LEU A 228 -2.73 -1.18 -7.68
C LEU A 228 -2.66 -2.71 -7.57
N GLN A 229 -3.67 -3.34 -6.95
CA GLN A 229 -3.73 -4.80 -6.83
C GLN A 229 -3.77 -5.49 -8.20
N GLU A 230 -4.47 -4.95 -9.18
CA GLU A 230 -4.48 -5.49 -10.55
C GLU A 230 -3.12 -5.34 -11.25
N VAL A 231 -2.40 -4.25 -11.00
CA VAL A 231 -1.04 -4.04 -11.54
C VAL A 231 -0.07 -5.09 -11.01
N ILE A 232 -0.07 -5.33 -9.69
CA ILE A 232 0.93 -6.23 -9.05
C ILE A 232 0.52 -7.70 -9.04
N GLY A 233 -0.76 -8.02 -9.22
CA GLY A 233 -1.33 -9.37 -9.11
C GLY A 233 -0.96 -10.30 -10.26
N GLY A 234 -1.29 -11.58 -10.08
CA GLY A 234 -1.17 -12.63 -11.10
C GLY A 234 0.03 -13.55 -10.91
N HIS A 235 0.08 -14.58 -11.76
CA HIS A 235 1.04 -15.70 -11.68
C HIS A 235 2.49 -15.29 -11.95
N ASP A 236 3.41 -15.89 -11.19
CA ASP A 236 4.86 -15.81 -11.41
C ASP A 236 5.51 -17.16 -11.21
N LYS A 237 6.18 -17.68 -12.24
CA LYS A 237 6.89 -18.96 -12.21
C LYS A 237 8.06 -18.99 -11.21
N ARG A 238 8.55 -17.82 -10.76
CA ARG A 238 9.66 -17.72 -9.78
C ARG A 238 9.17 -17.87 -8.32
N ASP A 239 7.86 -17.80 -8.08
CA ASP A 239 7.25 -18.09 -6.78
C ASP A 239 6.37 -19.34 -6.87
N SER A 240 6.84 -20.45 -6.29
CA SER A 240 6.15 -21.74 -6.33
C SER A 240 4.77 -21.75 -5.67
N THR A 241 4.46 -20.73 -4.86
CA THR A 241 3.15 -20.59 -4.21
C THR A 241 2.20 -19.69 -4.99
N SER A 242 2.68 -19.07 -6.07
CA SER A 242 1.88 -18.19 -6.91
C SER A 242 0.73 -18.94 -7.58
N ILE A 243 -0.50 -18.44 -7.41
CA ILE A 243 -1.71 -19.02 -8.00
C ILE A 243 -1.59 -18.95 -9.54
N PRO A 244 -1.82 -20.06 -10.28
CA PRO A 244 -1.63 -20.12 -11.73
C PRO A 244 -2.79 -19.44 -12.49
N GLU A 245 -3.20 -18.27 -12.06
CA GLU A 245 -4.27 -17.45 -12.62
C GLU A 245 -3.78 -16.02 -12.88
N GLY A 246 -4.47 -15.31 -13.76
CA GLY A 246 -4.26 -13.87 -13.97
C GLY A 246 -4.70 -13.03 -12.76
N PRO A 247 -4.45 -11.72 -12.80
CA PRO A 247 -4.94 -10.82 -11.75
C PRO A 247 -6.46 -10.88 -11.68
N ARG A 248 -7.01 -10.87 -10.46
CA ARG A 248 -8.48 -10.86 -10.26
C ARG A 248 -9.05 -9.49 -10.59
N PRO A 249 -10.29 -9.38 -11.11
CA PRO A 249 -10.91 -8.13 -11.55
C PRO A 249 -11.39 -7.30 -10.34
N MET A 250 -10.45 -6.81 -9.51
CA MET A 250 -10.73 -6.06 -8.29
C MET A 250 -11.32 -4.67 -8.56
N VAL A 251 -10.90 -4.03 -9.67
CA VAL A 251 -11.38 -2.70 -10.07
C VAL A 251 -12.88 -2.75 -10.42
N ALA A 252 -13.31 -3.76 -11.17
CA ALA A 252 -14.72 -3.94 -11.50
C ALA A 252 -15.57 -4.12 -10.23
N ALA A 253 -15.09 -4.94 -9.29
CA ALA A 253 -15.77 -5.16 -8.01
C ALA A 253 -15.80 -3.89 -7.14
N ALA A 254 -14.71 -3.12 -7.09
CA ALA A 254 -14.65 -1.86 -6.35
C ALA A 254 -15.64 -0.82 -6.92
N ARG A 255 -15.69 -0.66 -8.24
CA ARG A 255 -16.63 0.24 -8.92
C ARG A 255 -18.09 -0.16 -8.70
N GLU A 256 -18.39 -1.45 -8.70
CA GLU A 256 -19.72 -1.95 -8.38
C GLU A 256 -20.10 -1.67 -6.93
N GLY A 257 -19.18 -1.93 -5.98
CA GLY A 257 -19.36 -1.65 -4.55
C GLY A 257 -19.60 -0.17 -4.23
N MET A 258 -19.14 0.75 -5.07
CA MET A 258 -19.41 2.20 -4.90
C MET A 258 -20.90 2.57 -5.03
N LYS A 259 -21.73 1.70 -5.61
CA LYS A 259 -23.19 1.90 -5.72
C LYS A 259 -23.90 1.81 -4.37
N ARG A 260 -23.23 1.34 -3.33
CA ARG A 260 -23.72 1.28 -1.94
C ARG A 260 -25.02 0.46 -1.75
N ASP A 261 -25.23 -0.56 -2.57
CA ASP A 261 -26.30 -1.53 -2.38
C ASP A 261 -25.69 -2.87 -1.94
N LEU A 262 -25.96 -3.25 -0.68
CA LEU A 262 -25.47 -4.49 -0.07
C LEU A 262 -26.58 -5.52 0.12
N LYS A 263 -27.71 -5.35 -0.55
CA LYS A 263 -28.85 -6.27 -0.46
C LYS A 263 -28.43 -7.69 -0.88
N GLY A 264 -28.69 -8.65 0.02
CA GLY A 264 -28.32 -10.05 -0.15
C GLY A 264 -26.89 -10.41 0.26
N LEU A 265 -26.07 -9.42 0.69
CA LEU A 265 -24.78 -9.69 1.29
C LEU A 265 -24.97 -10.14 2.75
N LYS A 266 -24.35 -11.27 3.12
CA LYS A 266 -24.33 -11.77 4.50
C LYS A 266 -23.01 -11.41 5.16
N VAL A 267 -23.07 -10.77 6.33
CA VAL A 267 -21.93 -10.34 7.14
C VAL A 267 -21.95 -11.05 8.47
N GLY A 268 -20.88 -11.79 8.81
CA GLY A 268 -20.69 -12.46 10.08
C GLY A 268 -19.94 -11.56 11.08
N LEU A 269 -20.52 -11.31 12.25
CA LEU A 269 -19.81 -10.73 13.39
C LEU A 269 -19.18 -11.86 14.21
N ILE A 270 -17.85 -11.83 14.32
CA ILE A 270 -17.12 -12.90 14.99
C ILE A 270 -17.20 -12.70 16.50
N LYS A 271 -17.89 -13.62 17.20
CA LYS A 271 -18.12 -13.56 18.63
C LYS A 271 -16.81 -13.50 19.44
N GLU A 272 -15.81 -14.29 19.03
CA GLU A 272 -14.52 -14.42 19.70
C GLU A 272 -13.68 -13.12 19.64
N LEU A 273 -13.99 -12.19 18.71
CA LEU A 273 -13.36 -10.88 18.59
C LEU A 273 -14.12 -9.77 19.32
N GLY A 274 -15.21 -10.08 20.03
CA GLY A 274 -16.05 -9.13 20.79
C GLY A 274 -15.80 -9.11 22.29
N GLY A 275 -14.59 -9.44 22.76
CA GLY A 275 -14.27 -9.59 24.17
C GLY A 275 -13.84 -8.32 24.91
N GLU A 276 -13.30 -8.51 26.13
CA GLU A 276 -12.69 -7.45 26.93
C GLU A 276 -11.36 -6.95 26.29
N GLY A 277 -10.96 -5.73 26.65
CA GLY A 277 -9.68 -5.13 26.23
C GLY A 277 -9.78 -4.12 25.09
N PHE A 278 -10.94 -3.97 24.47
CA PHE A 278 -11.15 -2.92 23.47
C PHE A 278 -11.48 -1.57 24.12
N GLN A 279 -10.87 -0.51 23.62
CA GLN A 279 -11.24 0.84 24.06
C GLN A 279 -12.70 1.15 23.68
N PRO A 280 -13.49 1.82 24.55
CA PRO A 280 -14.89 2.12 24.26
C PRO A 280 -15.10 2.90 22.94
N GLY A 281 -14.18 3.82 22.61
CA GLY A 281 -14.22 4.56 21.34
C GLY A 281 -14.05 3.68 20.11
N VAL A 282 -13.21 2.65 20.18
CA VAL A 282 -13.03 1.69 19.09
C VAL A 282 -14.30 0.88 18.89
N MET A 283 -14.90 0.38 19.99
CA MET A 283 -16.16 -0.39 19.92
C MET A 283 -17.33 0.47 19.41
N ALA A 284 -17.38 1.75 19.79
CA ALA A 284 -18.41 2.67 19.27
C ALA A 284 -18.29 2.79 17.73
N ARG A 285 -17.09 3.00 17.20
CA ARG A 285 -16.86 3.10 15.73
C ARG A 285 -17.15 1.77 15.02
N PHE A 286 -16.79 0.65 15.63
CA PHE A 286 -17.12 -0.68 15.10
C PHE A 286 -18.63 -0.86 14.98
N ASN A 287 -19.40 -0.57 16.04
CA ASN A 287 -20.86 -0.69 16.04
C ASN A 287 -21.53 0.24 15.04
N GLU A 288 -21.01 1.47 14.86
CA GLU A 288 -21.48 2.38 13.82
C GLU A 288 -21.22 1.80 12.40
N GLY A 289 -20.06 1.16 12.19
CA GLY A 289 -19.76 0.47 10.94
C GLY A 289 -20.74 -0.67 10.66
N VAL A 290 -21.04 -1.49 11.67
CA VAL A 290 -22.05 -2.58 11.58
C VAL A 290 -23.42 -2.00 11.20
N LYS A 291 -23.88 -1.00 11.93
CA LYS A 291 -25.15 -0.33 11.64
C LYS A 291 -25.21 0.23 10.21
N LYS A 292 -24.09 0.77 9.72
CA LYS A 292 -23.99 1.27 8.36
C LYS A 292 -24.19 0.17 7.31
N LEU A 293 -23.61 -1.02 7.54
CA LEU A 293 -23.78 -2.18 6.65
C LEU A 293 -25.25 -2.62 6.61
N GLU A 294 -25.95 -2.65 7.77
CA GLU A 294 -27.38 -2.97 7.85
C GLU A 294 -28.24 -1.93 7.11
N GLU A 295 -27.96 -0.64 7.31
CA GLU A 295 -28.65 0.47 6.60
C GLU A 295 -28.46 0.39 5.07
N MET A 296 -27.34 -0.19 4.60
CA MET A 296 -27.05 -0.44 3.19
C MET A 296 -27.67 -1.75 2.67
N GLY A 297 -28.38 -2.50 3.51
CA GLY A 297 -29.13 -3.71 3.13
C GLY A 297 -28.43 -5.03 3.39
N ALA A 298 -27.26 -5.06 4.05
CA ALA A 298 -26.60 -6.31 4.43
C ALA A 298 -27.37 -7.04 5.55
N GLU A 299 -27.35 -8.38 5.49
CA GLU A 299 -27.83 -9.26 6.56
C GLU A 299 -26.68 -9.53 7.55
N VAL A 300 -26.73 -8.91 8.74
CA VAL A 300 -25.69 -9.07 9.77
C VAL A 300 -26.09 -10.12 10.78
N THR A 301 -25.22 -11.11 11.03
CA THR A 301 -25.44 -12.18 12.02
C THR A 301 -24.19 -12.46 12.83
N GLU A 302 -24.34 -12.91 14.07
CA GLU A 302 -23.21 -13.38 14.87
C GLU A 302 -22.77 -14.78 14.40
N VAL A 303 -21.45 -15.00 14.30
CA VAL A 303 -20.83 -16.27 13.95
C VAL A 303 -19.72 -16.62 14.92
N SER A 304 -19.43 -17.92 15.09
CA SER A 304 -18.35 -18.39 15.95
C SER A 304 -17.20 -18.96 15.12
N LEU A 305 -15.97 -18.54 15.43
CA LEU A 305 -14.73 -19.05 14.86
C LEU A 305 -13.79 -19.50 16.02
N PRO A 306 -14.02 -20.67 16.64
CA PRO A 306 -13.39 -21.08 17.90
C PRO A 306 -11.89 -21.36 17.79
N HIS A 307 -11.31 -21.26 16.61
CA HIS A 307 -9.87 -21.47 16.35
C HIS A 307 -9.13 -20.16 15.95
N LEU A 308 -9.75 -19.00 16.23
CA LEU A 308 -9.08 -17.71 16.10
C LEU A 308 -8.10 -17.48 17.24
#